data_b88aee5ff0aa65a5da1f82248b4f54f1
#
_entry.id   b88aee5ff0aa65a5da1f82248b4f54f1
#
_cell.length_a   1.000
_cell.length_b   1.000
_cell.length_c   1.000
_cell.angle_alpha   90.00
_cell.angle_beta   90.00
_cell.angle_gamma   90.00
#
_symmetry.space_group_name_H-M   'P 1'
#
loop_
_entity.id
_entity.type
_entity.pdbx_description
1 polymer ?
#
loop_
_entity_poly.entity_id
_entity_poly.type
_entity_poly.pdbx_seq_one_letter_code
_entity_poly.pdbx_strand_id
1 'polypeptide(L)'
;MYLRIRNLCGLLGVILPWLALFSAGIAEHVGPAAQKEWWWSISATYYQSPALVGVLVPACIVLISYIGYDWTDNLITSLAGVFGLGIVLFPCSVSWMDPETPVGFFQLPMETSNTIHTVCAALFFLAIAFNSLFQFTKHGDTMTEKKKLRNKIYRFCGYGMLALMAVFVAARLLKAPGWTVMVVEIILLHLFGFAGLVKGEAFPMFNDVEETPAAA
;
A
#
# COMPACT_ATOMS: atom_id res chain seq x y z
N MET A 1 -18.88 12.41 -1.15
CA MET A 1 -17.63 12.65 -0.39
C MET A 1 -16.82 11.34 -0.23
N TYR A 2 -17.40 10.26 0.26
CA TYR A 2 -16.69 8.98 0.51
C TYR A 2 -16.01 8.35 -0.72
N LEU A 3 -16.65 8.37 -1.88
CA LEU A 3 -16.07 7.82 -3.11
C LEU A 3 -14.77 8.53 -3.51
N ARG A 4 -14.73 9.87 -3.37
CA ARG A 4 -13.51 10.65 -3.67
C ARG A 4 -12.34 10.27 -2.76
N ILE A 5 -12.60 10.04 -1.47
CA ILE A 5 -11.59 9.63 -0.49
C ILE A 5 -11.04 8.24 -0.84
N ARG A 6 -11.92 7.29 -1.18
CA ARG A 6 -11.52 5.94 -1.62
C ARG A 6 -10.68 5.98 -2.90
N ASN A 7 -11.13 6.76 -3.88
CA ASN A 7 -10.40 6.94 -5.13
C ASN A 7 -9.03 7.58 -4.91
N LEU A 8 -8.94 8.59 -4.04
CA LEU A 8 -7.66 9.20 -3.68
C LEU A 8 -6.71 8.17 -3.07
N CYS A 9 -7.18 7.39 -2.10
CA CYS A 9 -6.37 6.35 -1.45
C CYS A 9 -5.90 5.28 -2.45
N GLY A 10 -6.80 4.80 -3.32
CA GLY A 10 -6.46 3.85 -4.37
C GLY A 10 -5.46 4.42 -5.38
N LEU A 11 -5.64 5.67 -5.79
CA LEU A 11 -4.74 6.37 -6.71
C LEU A 11 -3.34 6.54 -6.10
N LEU A 12 -3.27 6.99 -4.84
CA LEU A 12 -1.99 7.11 -4.12
C LEU A 12 -1.26 5.77 -4.04
N GLY A 13 -1.98 4.67 -3.82
CA GLY A 13 -1.38 3.33 -3.82
C GLY A 13 -0.79 2.92 -5.17
N VAL A 14 -1.46 3.24 -6.28
CA VAL A 14 -0.95 2.93 -7.64
C VAL A 14 0.22 3.84 -8.02
N ILE A 15 0.16 5.12 -7.67
CA ILE A 15 1.19 6.11 -8.07
C ILE A 15 2.45 6.00 -7.20
N LEU A 16 2.31 5.62 -5.93
CA LEU A 16 3.41 5.60 -4.95
C LEU A 16 4.68 4.92 -5.48
N PRO A 17 4.67 3.67 -5.97
CA PRO A 17 5.89 3.00 -6.39
C PRO A 17 6.58 3.74 -7.54
N TRP A 18 5.81 4.28 -8.47
CA TRP A 18 6.36 4.98 -9.64
C TRP A 18 6.97 6.32 -9.28
N LEU A 19 6.30 7.12 -8.43
CA LEU A 19 6.86 8.38 -7.95
C LEU A 19 8.11 8.15 -7.10
N ALA A 20 8.11 7.13 -6.25
CA ALA A 20 9.26 6.78 -5.43
C ALA A 20 10.46 6.39 -6.29
N LEU A 21 10.28 5.49 -7.26
CA LEU A 21 11.33 5.04 -8.17
C LEU A 21 11.84 6.16 -9.07
N PHE A 22 10.92 6.93 -9.68
CA PHE A 22 11.29 8.03 -10.57
C PHE A 22 12.09 9.11 -9.85
N SER A 23 11.64 9.50 -8.65
CA SER A 23 12.33 10.54 -7.87
C SER A 23 13.67 10.05 -7.32
N ALA A 24 13.78 8.78 -6.94
CA ALA A 24 15.05 8.19 -6.54
C ALA A 24 16.05 8.12 -7.72
N GLY A 25 15.57 7.74 -8.91
CA GLY A 25 16.38 7.77 -10.13
C GLY A 25 16.90 9.16 -10.50
N ILE A 26 16.08 10.21 -10.34
CA ILE A 26 16.56 11.60 -10.51
C ILE A 26 17.62 11.93 -9.47
N ALA A 27 17.39 11.62 -8.19
CA ALA A 27 18.31 11.92 -7.12
C ALA A 27 19.68 11.22 -7.31
N GLU A 28 19.70 10.01 -7.86
CA GLU A 28 20.92 9.29 -8.22
C GLU A 28 21.79 10.07 -9.22
N HIS A 29 21.16 10.76 -10.20
CA HIS A 29 21.89 11.46 -11.25
C HIS A 29 22.31 12.89 -10.88
N VAL A 30 21.63 13.52 -9.94
CA VAL A 30 21.76 14.97 -9.68
C VAL A 30 22.39 15.27 -8.32
N GLY A 31 22.42 14.30 -7.39
CA GLY A 31 22.79 14.55 -6.00
C GLY A 31 23.96 13.72 -5.48
N PRO A 32 24.35 13.96 -4.22
CA PRO A 32 25.37 13.16 -3.53
C PRO A 32 24.92 11.70 -3.29
N ALA A 33 23.71 11.37 -3.65
CA ALA A 33 23.13 10.04 -3.61
C ALA A 33 23.60 9.12 -4.75
N ALA A 34 24.33 9.65 -5.73
CA ALA A 34 24.95 8.85 -6.80
C ALA A 34 25.80 7.73 -6.21
N GLN A 35 25.43 6.48 -6.43
CA GLN A 35 26.09 5.24 -5.96
C GLN A 35 25.26 4.38 -4.99
N LYS A 36 24.01 4.71 -4.73
CA LYS A 36 23.19 3.94 -3.81
C LYS A 36 22.32 2.96 -4.58
N GLU A 37 22.33 1.72 -4.18
CA GLU A 37 21.51 0.67 -4.77
C GLU A 37 20.04 0.78 -4.30
N TRP A 38 19.36 1.89 -4.63
CA TRP A 38 18.00 2.22 -4.23
C TRP A 38 16.94 1.30 -4.84
N TRP A 39 17.25 0.64 -5.95
CA TRP A 39 16.35 -0.23 -6.71
C TRP A 39 16.09 -1.61 -6.08
N TRP A 40 16.51 -1.82 -4.84
CA TRP A 40 16.24 -3.07 -4.11
C TRP A 40 14.83 -3.13 -3.54
N SER A 41 14.25 -2.01 -3.21
CA SER A 41 12.98 -1.92 -2.52
C SER A 41 12.40 -0.51 -2.70
N ILE A 42 11.08 -0.42 -2.81
CA ILE A 42 10.39 0.88 -2.78
C ILE A 42 10.70 1.58 -1.46
N SER A 43 10.73 0.83 -0.36
CA SER A 43 11.03 1.38 0.97
C SER A 43 12.43 1.99 1.06
N ALA A 44 13.43 1.47 0.33
CA ALA A 44 14.79 2.02 0.31
C ALA A 44 14.86 3.42 -0.32
N THR A 45 13.90 3.80 -1.17
CA THR A 45 13.82 5.14 -1.75
C THR A 45 13.59 6.24 -0.70
N TYR A 46 13.21 5.86 0.53
CA TYR A 46 13.13 6.77 1.69
C TYR A 46 14.39 7.62 1.87
N TYR A 47 15.56 7.03 1.66
CA TYR A 47 16.84 7.70 1.85
C TYR A 47 17.29 8.53 0.65
N GLN A 48 16.61 8.42 -0.48
CA GLN A 48 16.99 9.08 -1.73
C GLN A 48 16.13 10.30 -2.02
N SER A 49 14.84 10.25 -1.68
CA SER A 49 13.92 11.33 -2.01
C SER A 49 12.72 11.37 -1.05
N PRO A 50 12.08 12.54 -0.91
CA PRO A 50 10.89 12.69 -0.07
C PRO A 50 9.62 12.07 -0.68
N ALA A 51 9.66 11.53 -1.90
CA ALA A 51 8.47 11.09 -2.62
C ALA A 51 7.73 9.96 -1.90
N LEU A 52 8.45 8.96 -1.38
CA LEU A 52 7.83 7.89 -0.59
C LEU A 52 7.05 8.45 0.59
N VAL A 53 7.68 9.28 1.40
CA VAL A 53 7.08 9.90 2.59
C VAL A 53 5.92 10.82 2.20
N GLY A 54 6.14 11.65 1.17
CA GLY A 54 5.17 12.63 0.68
C GLY A 54 3.88 12.02 0.13
N VAL A 55 3.90 10.76 -0.31
CA VAL A 55 2.73 10.05 -0.81
C VAL A 55 2.14 9.11 0.25
N LEU A 56 2.99 8.37 0.97
CA LEU A 56 2.52 7.36 1.92
C LEU A 56 1.86 8.00 3.15
N VAL A 57 2.41 9.10 3.70
CA VAL A 57 1.83 9.76 4.87
C VAL A 57 0.41 10.28 4.60
N PRO A 58 0.13 11.04 3.52
CA PRO A 58 -1.25 11.40 3.18
C PRO A 58 -2.17 10.21 2.97
N ALA A 59 -1.70 9.13 2.32
CA ALA A 59 -2.50 7.92 2.15
C ALA A 59 -2.86 7.29 3.51
N CYS A 60 -1.93 7.23 4.46
CA CYS A 60 -2.18 6.73 5.81
C CYS A 60 -3.18 7.60 6.59
N ILE A 61 -3.07 8.93 6.49
CA ILE A 61 -4.01 9.86 7.11
C ILE A 61 -5.42 9.64 6.54
N VAL A 62 -5.53 9.46 5.23
CA VAL A 62 -6.80 9.13 4.57
C VAL A 62 -7.38 7.81 5.09
N LEU A 63 -6.55 6.77 5.26
CA LEU A 63 -6.99 5.49 5.82
C LEU A 63 -7.48 5.63 7.28
N ILE A 64 -6.79 6.39 8.12
CA ILE A 64 -7.19 6.64 9.52
C ILE A 64 -8.50 7.43 9.59
N SER A 65 -8.67 8.40 8.69
CA SER A 65 -9.85 9.27 8.66
C SER A 65 -11.04 8.64 7.93
N TYR A 66 -10.87 7.46 7.38
CA TYR A 66 -11.90 6.78 6.62
C TYR A 66 -13.01 6.26 7.54
N ILE A 67 -14.25 6.56 7.18
CA ILE A 67 -15.44 5.99 7.82
C ILE A 67 -16.06 4.97 6.88
N GLY A 68 -16.05 3.71 7.29
CA GLY A 68 -16.57 2.57 6.53
C GLY A 68 -18.01 2.20 6.89
N TYR A 69 -18.39 0.98 6.55
CA TYR A 69 -19.75 0.48 6.77
C TYR A 69 -20.07 0.19 8.24
N ASP A 70 -19.09 -0.29 8.98
CA ASP A 70 -19.25 -0.69 10.38
C ASP A 70 -17.97 -0.48 11.18
N TRP A 71 -18.05 -0.75 12.47
CA TRP A 71 -16.93 -0.59 13.39
C TRP A 71 -15.69 -1.42 12.96
N THR A 72 -15.90 -2.64 12.46
CA THR A 72 -14.79 -3.50 12.01
C THR A 72 -14.07 -2.90 10.82
N ASP A 73 -14.82 -2.37 9.84
CA ASP A 73 -14.25 -1.68 8.67
C ASP A 73 -13.42 -0.47 9.11
N ASN A 74 -13.98 0.36 10.02
CA ASN A 74 -13.27 1.51 10.55
C ASN A 74 -11.99 1.12 11.30
N LEU A 75 -12.06 0.11 12.17
CA LEU A 75 -10.93 -0.33 12.96
C LEU A 75 -9.80 -0.85 12.08
N ILE A 76 -10.10 -1.78 11.16
CA ILE A 76 -9.08 -2.41 10.32
C ILE A 76 -8.45 -1.38 9.37
N THR A 77 -9.24 -0.46 8.82
CA THR A 77 -8.72 0.59 7.93
C THR A 77 -7.86 1.59 8.71
N SER A 78 -8.26 1.97 9.93
CA SER A 78 -7.46 2.83 10.79
C SER A 78 -6.16 2.15 11.23
N LEU A 79 -6.20 0.86 11.59
CA LEU A 79 -4.99 0.09 11.90
C LEU A 79 -4.05 0.01 10.69
N ALA A 80 -4.57 -0.19 9.48
CA ALA A 80 -3.75 -0.13 8.28
C ALA A 80 -3.05 1.23 8.16
N GLY A 81 -3.77 2.34 8.36
CA GLY A 81 -3.17 3.67 8.33
C GLY A 81 -2.09 3.86 9.41
N VAL A 82 -2.32 3.38 10.64
CA VAL A 82 -1.32 3.44 11.74
C VAL A 82 -0.07 2.63 11.39
N PHE A 83 -0.23 1.40 10.89
CA PHE A 83 0.92 0.60 10.46
C PHE A 83 1.64 1.21 9.25
N GLY A 84 0.91 1.82 8.32
CA GLY A 84 1.50 2.57 7.22
C GLY A 84 2.33 3.77 7.68
N LEU A 85 1.89 4.50 8.71
CA LEU A 85 2.73 5.52 9.36
C LEU A 85 3.97 4.90 10.02
N GLY A 86 3.84 3.72 10.63
CA GLY A 86 4.98 2.99 11.17
C GLY A 86 6.05 2.68 10.11
N ILE A 87 5.67 2.36 8.88
CA ILE A 87 6.60 2.15 7.76
C ILE A 87 7.48 3.41 7.53
N VAL A 88 6.89 4.60 7.65
CA VAL A 88 7.59 5.87 7.43
C VAL A 88 8.43 6.29 8.64
N LEU A 89 7.87 6.11 9.85
CA LEU A 89 8.53 6.51 11.09
C LEU A 89 9.76 5.65 11.40
N PHE A 90 9.74 4.40 10.96
CA PHE A 90 10.80 3.41 11.12
C PHE A 90 11.27 2.93 9.75
N PRO A 91 12.22 3.62 9.10
CA PRO A 91 12.67 3.23 7.76
C PRO A 91 13.41 1.88 7.75
N CYS A 92 13.44 1.26 6.58
CA CYS A 92 14.10 -0.03 6.37
C CYS A 92 15.63 0.08 6.42
N SER A 93 16.31 -1.07 6.54
CA SER A 93 17.77 -1.12 6.40
C SER A 93 18.20 -1.01 4.94
N VAL A 94 19.40 -0.47 4.74
CA VAL A 94 20.06 -0.33 3.45
C VAL A 94 21.52 -0.77 3.56
N SER A 95 22.09 -1.30 2.48
CA SER A 95 23.42 -1.92 2.48
C SER A 95 24.58 -0.92 2.58
N TRP A 96 24.33 0.36 2.31
CA TRP A 96 25.37 1.41 2.29
C TRP A 96 25.49 2.21 3.58
N MET A 97 24.76 1.83 4.62
CA MET A 97 24.82 2.47 5.95
C MET A 97 25.18 1.44 7.01
N ASP A 98 25.88 1.91 8.05
CA ASP A 98 26.20 1.09 9.20
C ASP A 98 24.91 0.66 9.94
N PRO A 99 24.76 -0.61 10.36
CA PRO A 99 23.59 -1.08 11.10
C PRO A 99 23.26 -0.32 12.39
N GLU A 100 24.27 0.28 13.01
CA GLU A 100 24.11 1.09 14.24
C GLU A 100 23.78 2.55 13.94
N THR A 101 23.75 2.96 12.67
CA THR A 101 23.39 4.35 12.30
C THR A 101 22.00 4.69 12.80
N PRO A 102 21.81 5.79 13.56
CA PRO A 102 20.50 6.25 13.98
C PRO A 102 19.67 6.70 12.78
N VAL A 103 18.45 6.14 12.62
CA VAL A 103 17.56 6.44 11.49
C VAL A 103 16.13 6.68 11.92
N GLY A 104 15.36 7.26 11.03
CA GLY A 104 13.93 7.50 11.23
C GLY A 104 13.63 8.60 12.24
N PHE A 105 12.34 8.74 12.56
CA PHE A 105 11.88 9.79 13.47
C PHE A 105 12.42 9.62 14.89
N PHE A 106 12.55 8.38 15.36
CA PHE A 106 12.98 8.07 16.72
C PHE A 106 14.48 7.87 16.87
N GLN A 107 15.26 8.04 15.81
CA GLN A 107 16.72 7.90 15.82
C GLN A 107 17.16 6.55 16.43
N LEU A 108 16.50 5.46 16.03
CA LEU A 108 16.86 4.11 16.45
C LEU A 108 17.99 3.56 15.56
N PRO A 109 18.80 2.61 16.08
CA PRO A 109 19.71 1.84 15.23
C PRO A 109 18.97 1.26 14.02
N MET A 110 19.59 1.33 12.84
CA MET A 110 18.93 0.97 11.57
C MET A 110 18.36 -0.45 11.58
N GLU A 111 19.04 -1.43 12.20
CA GLU A 111 18.52 -2.81 12.30
C GLU A 111 17.25 -2.91 13.16
N THR A 112 17.19 -2.15 14.27
CA THR A 112 16.00 -2.07 15.12
C THR A 112 14.84 -1.42 14.35
N SER A 113 15.12 -0.30 13.68
CA SER A 113 14.16 0.39 12.83
C SER A 113 13.61 -0.54 11.73
N ASN A 114 14.49 -1.27 11.05
CA ASN A 114 14.12 -2.22 9.99
C ASN A 114 13.22 -3.35 10.48
N THR A 115 13.47 -3.84 11.68
CA THR A 115 12.61 -4.87 12.28
C THR A 115 11.19 -4.34 12.49
N ILE A 116 11.05 -3.14 13.07
CA ILE A 116 9.76 -2.49 13.28
C ILE A 116 9.10 -2.18 11.93
N HIS A 117 9.86 -1.66 10.96
CA HIS A 117 9.40 -1.41 9.59
C HIS A 117 8.77 -2.66 8.97
N THR A 118 9.49 -3.77 9.03
CA THR A 118 9.03 -5.04 8.43
C THR A 118 7.75 -5.55 9.08
N VAL A 119 7.65 -5.46 10.41
CA VAL A 119 6.42 -5.81 11.14
C VAL A 119 5.27 -4.88 10.74
N CYS A 120 5.50 -3.57 10.69
CA CYS A 120 4.50 -2.60 10.27
C CYS A 120 4.04 -2.84 8.82
N ALA A 121 4.95 -3.12 7.90
CA ALA A 121 4.62 -3.42 6.51
C ALA A 121 3.79 -4.71 6.39
N ALA A 122 4.15 -5.76 7.13
CA ALA A 122 3.37 -6.99 7.16
C ALA A 122 1.95 -6.76 7.68
N LEU A 123 1.80 -6.06 8.80
CA LEU A 123 0.50 -5.75 9.40
C LEU A 123 -0.34 -4.81 8.52
N PHE A 124 0.30 -3.84 7.83
CA PHE A 124 -0.36 -2.99 6.85
C PHE A 124 -1.00 -3.82 5.73
N PHE A 125 -0.22 -4.65 5.05
CA PHE A 125 -0.74 -5.46 3.94
C PHE A 125 -1.72 -6.53 4.41
N LEU A 126 -1.56 -7.11 5.60
CA LEU A 126 -2.55 -8.03 6.19
C LEU A 126 -3.90 -7.33 6.42
N ALA A 127 -3.89 -6.12 6.98
CA ALA A 127 -5.09 -5.33 7.21
C ALA A 127 -5.80 -4.99 5.89
N ILE A 128 -5.04 -4.56 4.88
CA ILE A 128 -5.60 -4.24 3.54
C ILE A 128 -6.12 -5.51 2.84
N ALA A 129 -5.42 -6.63 2.92
CA ALA A 129 -5.88 -7.90 2.38
C ALA A 129 -7.19 -8.35 3.07
N PHE A 130 -7.27 -8.21 4.39
CA PHE A 130 -8.49 -8.48 5.15
C PHE A 130 -9.65 -7.60 4.68
N ASN A 131 -9.43 -6.28 4.54
CA ASN A 131 -10.44 -5.37 4.02
C ASN A 131 -10.91 -5.78 2.63
N SER A 132 -9.98 -6.14 1.75
CA SER A 132 -10.30 -6.58 0.39
C SER A 132 -11.14 -7.86 0.38
N LEU A 133 -10.80 -8.85 1.21
CA LEU A 133 -11.47 -10.14 1.25
C LEU A 133 -12.84 -10.09 1.94
N PHE A 134 -12.97 -9.31 3.00
CA PHE A 134 -14.15 -9.37 3.87
C PHE A 134 -14.99 -8.09 3.87
N GLN A 135 -14.38 -6.91 3.96
CA GLN A 135 -15.12 -5.65 4.07
C GLN A 135 -15.62 -5.17 2.70
N PHE A 136 -14.77 -5.23 1.66
CA PHE A 136 -15.16 -4.78 0.33
C PHE A 136 -16.17 -5.72 -0.33
N THR A 137 -16.18 -7.00 0.06
CA THR A 137 -17.11 -7.99 -0.47
C THR A 137 -18.50 -7.94 0.16
N LYS A 138 -18.68 -7.21 1.28
CA LYS A 138 -20.01 -7.01 1.88
C LYS A 138 -21.01 -6.43 0.88
N HIS A 139 -22.25 -6.86 0.98
CA HIS A 139 -23.37 -6.39 0.15
C HIS A 139 -24.63 -6.24 0.98
N GLY A 140 -25.60 -5.46 0.51
CA GLY A 140 -26.95 -5.39 1.03
C GLY A 140 -27.83 -6.57 0.53
N ASP A 141 -29.14 -6.39 0.50
CA ASP A 141 -30.10 -7.44 0.21
C ASP A 141 -30.00 -8.01 -1.22
N THR A 142 -29.55 -7.21 -2.18
CA THR A 142 -29.45 -7.63 -3.59
C THR A 142 -28.00 -7.77 -4.05
N MET A 143 -27.70 -8.88 -4.74
CA MET A 143 -26.39 -9.15 -5.34
C MET A 143 -26.47 -8.96 -6.86
N THR A 144 -26.09 -7.79 -7.35
CA THR A 144 -26.05 -7.50 -8.80
C THR A 144 -24.90 -8.23 -9.50
N GLU A 145 -24.97 -8.39 -10.81
CA GLU A 145 -23.89 -9.01 -11.61
C GLU A 145 -22.61 -8.16 -11.53
N LYS A 146 -22.73 -6.82 -11.52
CA LYS A 146 -21.59 -5.92 -11.32
C LYS A 146 -20.96 -6.09 -9.94
N LYS A 147 -21.78 -6.25 -8.89
CA LYS A 147 -21.28 -6.53 -7.54
C LYS A 147 -20.58 -7.88 -7.46
N LYS A 148 -21.07 -8.93 -8.14
CA LYS A 148 -20.40 -10.22 -8.23
C LYS A 148 -19.02 -10.08 -8.87
N LEU A 149 -18.91 -9.28 -9.95
CA LEU A 149 -17.63 -9.01 -10.62
C LEU A 149 -16.66 -8.26 -9.69
N ARG A 150 -17.12 -7.17 -9.04
CA ARG A 150 -16.31 -6.46 -8.04
C ARG A 150 -15.82 -7.38 -6.92
N ASN A 151 -16.67 -8.27 -6.42
CA ASN A 151 -16.28 -9.22 -5.38
C ASN A 151 -15.22 -10.22 -5.86
N LYS A 152 -15.23 -10.65 -7.13
CA LYS A 152 -14.14 -11.45 -7.71
C LYS A 152 -12.83 -10.67 -7.73
N ILE A 153 -12.87 -9.40 -8.13
CA ILE A 153 -11.70 -8.51 -8.15
C ILE A 153 -11.14 -8.34 -6.73
N TYR A 154 -11.97 -8.05 -5.73
CA TYR A 154 -11.53 -7.88 -4.35
C TYR A 154 -10.88 -9.15 -3.79
N ARG A 155 -11.47 -10.31 -4.07
CA ARG A 155 -10.88 -11.60 -3.67
C ARG A 155 -9.56 -11.86 -4.37
N PHE A 156 -9.47 -11.59 -5.67
CA PHE A 156 -8.20 -11.69 -6.41
C PHE A 156 -7.12 -10.79 -5.81
N CYS A 157 -7.43 -9.53 -5.53
CA CYS A 157 -6.49 -8.60 -4.89
C CYS A 157 -6.09 -9.09 -3.48
N GLY A 158 -7.06 -9.49 -2.65
CA GLY A 158 -6.79 -9.92 -1.29
C GLY A 158 -5.92 -11.18 -1.21
N TYR A 159 -6.29 -12.23 -1.95
CA TYR A 159 -5.48 -13.46 -2.01
C TYR A 159 -4.13 -13.22 -2.70
N GLY A 160 -4.09 -12.37 -3.73
CA GLY A 160 -2.86 -11.96 -4.39
C GLY A 160 -1.88 -11.29 -3.42
N MET A 161 -2.38 -10.37 -2.56
CA MET A 161 -1.56 -9.74 -1.52
C MET A 161 -1.02 -10.78 -0.53
N LEU A 162 -1.84 -11.71 -0.04
CA LEU A 162 -1.38 -12.76 0.88
C LEU A 162 -0.33 -13.68 0.24
N ALA A 163 -0.53 -14.07 -1.02
CA ALA A 163 0.43 -14.88 -1.76
C ALA A 163 1.77 -14.15 -1.96
N LEU A 164 1.73 -12.84 -2.30
CA LEU A 164 2.93 -12.03 -2.46
C LEU A 164 3.68 -11.81 -1.15
N MET A 165 2.97 -11.69 -0.03
CA MET A 165 3.61 -11.66 1.29
C MET A 165 4.35 -12.97 1.58
N ALA A 166 3.78 -14.12 1.23
CA ALA A 166 4.48 -15.40 1.33
C ALA A 166 5.70 -15.45 0.41
N VAL A 167 5.60 -14.95 -0.82
CA VAL A 167 6.72 -14.80 -1.76
C VAL A 167 7.81 -13.88 -1.18
N PHE A 168 7.43 -12.77 -0.55
CA PHE A 168 8.37 -11.86 0.12
C PHE A 168 9.17 -12.61 1.20
N VAL A 169 8.49 -13.35 2.08
CA VAL A 169 9.16 -14.14 3.13
C VAL A 169 10.09 -15.19 2.51
N ALA A 170 9.61 -15.93 1.51
CA ALA A 170 10.43 -16.92 0.81
C ALA A 170 11.66 -16.29 0.14
N ALA A 171 11.51 -15.15 -0.52
CA ALA A 171 12.61 -14.41 -1.15
C ALA A 171 13.68 -14.00 -0.12
N ARG A 172 13.27 -13.56 1.06
CA ARG A 172 14.18 -13.21 2.17
C ARG A 172 14.92 -14.44 2.69
N LEU A 173 14.21 -15.55 2.92
CA LEU A 173 14.81 -16.81 3.42
C LEU A 173 15.77 -17.44 2.41
N LEU A 174 15.43 -17.38 1.13
CA LEU A 174 16.25 -17.95 0.04
C LEU A 174 17.34 -16.99 -0.45
N LYS A 175 17.48 -15.81 0.16
CA LYS A 175 18.43 -14.76 -0.25
C LYS A 175 18.31 -14.43 -1.75
N ALA A 176 17.09 -14.31 -2.23
CA ALA A 176 16.81 -13.93 -3.62
C ALA A 176 17.43 -12.57 -3.97
N PRO A 177 17.68 -12.27 -5.26
CA PRO A 177 18.17 -10.97 -5.71
C PRO A 177 17.31 -9.81 -5.17
N GLY A 178 17.94 -8.69 -4.80
CA GLY A 178 17.26 -7.55 -4.16
C GLY A 178 16.08 -7.01 -4.96
N TRP A 179 16.17 -6.93 -6.30
CA TRP A 179 15.08 -6.50 -7.16
C TRP A 179 13.78 -7.33 -6.99
N THR A 180 13.87 -8.57 -6.48
CA THR A 180 12.68 -9.38 -6.17
C THR A 180 11.78 -8.72 -5.15
N VAL A 181 12.37 -8.11 -4.11
CA VAL A 181 11.63 -7.38 -3.08
C VAL A 181 10.92 -6.19 -3.69
N MET A 182 11.62 -5.39 -4.51
CA MET A 182 11.04 -4.24 -5.20
C MET A 182 9.84 -4.63 -6.06
N VAL A 183 9.95 -5.71 -6.86
CA VAL A 183 8.85 -6.18 -7.72
C VAL A 183 7.65 -6.61 -6.87
N VAL A 184 7.88 -7.33 -5.78
CA VAL A 184 6.81 -7.75 -4.86
C VAL A 184 6.11 -6.52 -4.25
N GLU A 185 6.85 -5.53 -3.79
CA GLU A 185 6.28 -4.28 -3.24
C GLU A 185 5.46 -3.52 -4.28
N ILE A 186 5.95 -3.41 -5.54
CA ILE A 186 5.21 -2.77 -6.63
C ILE A 186 3.86 -3.47 -6.83
N ILE A 187 3.86 -4.80 -6.95
CA ILE A 187 2.63 -5.55 -7.21
C ILE A 187 1.69 -5.46 -6.00
N LEU A 188 2.19 -5.55 -4.77
CA LEU A 188 1.39 -5.36 -3.55
C LEU A 188 0.67 -4.01 -3.53
N LEU A 189 1.38 -2.92 -3.83
CA LEU A 189 0.83 -1.56 -3.89
C LEU A 189 -0.20 -1.40 -5.01
N HIS A 190 0.01 -2.06 -6.16
CA HIS A 190 -0.96 -2.04 -7.25
C HIS A 190 -2.23 -2.81 -6.90
N LEU A 191 -2.13 -3.99 -6.26
CA LEU A 191 -3.30 -4.75 -5.82
C LEU A 191 -4.10 -3.97 -4.77
N PHE A 192 -3.43 -3.32 -3.81
CA PHE A 192 -4.06 -2.41 -2.87
C PHE A 192 -4.77 -1.25 -3.58
N GLY A 193 -4.04 -0.52 -4.43
CA GLY A 193 -4.57 0.64 -5.12
C GLY A 193 -5.73 0.29 -6.05
N PHE A 194 -5.62 -0.80 -6.81
CA PHE A 194 -6.68 -1.26 -7.70
C PHE A 194 -7.94 -1.67 -6.93
N ALA A 195 -7.82 -2.43 -5.84
CA ALA A 195 -8.96 -2.76 -4.99
C ALA A 195 -9.64 -1.49 -4.43
N GLY A 196 -8.85 -0.49 -4.02
CA GLY A 196 -9.34 0.80 -3.55
C GLY A 196 -10.08 1.59 -4.64
N LEU A 197 -9.54 1.66 -5.85
CA LEU A 197 -10.18 2.34 -6.99
C LEU A 197 -11.49 1.66 -7.40
N VAL A 198 -11.53 0.33 -7.45
CA VAL A 198 -12.77 -0.41 -7.72
C VAL A 198 -13.79 -0.18 -6.61
N LYS A 199 -13.36 -0.12 -5.33
CA LYS A 199 -14.24 0.19 -4.19
C LYS A 199 -14.72 1.64 -4.20
N GLY A 200 -13.92 2.55 -4.74
CA GLY A 200 -14.25 3.95 -4.94
C GLY A 200 -15.08 4.24 -6.20
N GLU A 201 -15.47 3.17 -6.93
CA GLU A 201 -16.28 3.29 -8.16
C GLU A 201 -15.60 4.12 -9.26
N ALA A 202 -14.26 4.14 -9.30
CA ALA A 202 -13.49 4.88 -10.29
C ALA A 202 -13.69 4.38 -11.73
N PHE A 203 -14.16 3.13 -11.88
CA PHE A 203 -14.33 2.50 -13.19
C PHE A 203 -15.82 2.28 -13.50
N PRO A 204 -16.44 3.10 -14.36
CA PRO A 204 -17.88 2.99 -14.68
C PRO A 204 -18.31 1.60 -15.16
N MET A 205 -17.41 0.87 -15.83
CA MET A 205 -17.69 -0.48 -16.34
C MET A 205 -18.00 -1.50 -15.23
N PHE A 206 -17.54 -1.25 -14.00
CA PHE A 206 -17.76 -2.14 -12.84
C PHE A 206 -18.91 -1.66 -11.95
N ASN A 207 -19.49 -0.48 -12.22
CA ASN A 207 -20.53 0.10 -11.39
C ASN A 207 -21.91 -0.34 -11.86
N ASP A 208 -22.85 -0.40 -10.92
CA ASP A 208 -24.26 -0.62 -11.25
C ASP A 208 -24.78 0.66 -11.93
N VAL A 209 -25.62 0.49 -12.92
CA VAL A 209 -26.32 1.63 -13.56
C VAL A 209 -27.43 2.05 -12.58
N GLU A 210 -27.42 3.29 -12.11
CA GLU A 210 -28.59 3.86 -11.44
C GLU A 210 -29.75 3.89 -12.44
N GLU A 211 -30.75 3.04 -12.24
CA GLU A 211 -32.01 3.18 -12.97
C GLU A 211 -32.61 4.51 -12.55
N THR A 212 -32.55 5.50 -13.46
CA THR A 212 -33.28 6.75 -13.28
C THR A 212 -34.76 6.37 -13.16
N PRO A 213 -35.46 6.72 -12.06
CA PRO A 213 -36.88 6.44 -11.95
C PRO A 213 -37.55 7.02 -13.20
N ALA A 214 -38.28 6.20 -13.95
CA ALA A 214 -39.08 6.68 -15.07
C ALA A 214 -39.96 7.80 -14.53
N ALA A 215 -39.81 9.00 -15.09
CA ALA A 215 -40.66 10.14 -14.76
C ALA A 215 -42.11 9.73 -15.02
N ALA A 216 -42.87 9.57 -13.94
CA ALA A 216 -44.31 9.33 -13.99
C ALA A 216 -45.09 10.62 -14.20
#